data_5580689c199956c838fe3855d25b06cd
#
_entry.id   5580689c199956c838fe3855d25b06cd
#
_cell.length_a   1.000
_cell.length_b   1.000
_cell.length_c   1.000
_cell.angle_alpha   90.00
_cell.angle_beta   90.00
_cell.angle_gamma   90.00
#
_symmetry.space_group_name_H-M   'P 1'
#
loop_
_entity.id
_entity.type
_entity.pdbx_description
1 polymer ?
#
loop_
_entity_poly.entity_id
_entity_poly.type
_entity_poly.pdbx_seq_one_letter_code
_entity_poly.pdbx_strand_id
1 'polypeptide(L)'
;MAKNVEVSVGDALTKIVFRDNDGDIIAWFKINLMDARLPGKLGEFAAFLRIQSFEGSVVEQMEQLDNALIEKFNYLLGYNCRGTLFGRLSPTTVFSDGDMFITKILHRISDSYTEEVKAIAAQRAAAVEKFTAKYN
;
A
#
# COMPACT_ATOMS: atom_id res chain seq x y z
N MET A 1 9.49 -37.89 12.86
CA MET A 1 8.29 -37.01 12.78
C MET A 1 8.69 -35.58 13.10
N ALA A 2 8.46 -34.65 12.20
CA ALA A 2 8.77 -33.27 12.45
C ALA A 2 7.77 -32.64 13.45
N LYS A 3 8.30 -31.87 14.39
CA LYS A 3 7.48 -31.10 15.31
C LYS A 3 7.24 -29.72 14.74
N ASN A 4 6.00 -29.25 14.77
CA ASN A 4 5.68 -27.87 14.42
C ASN A 4 5.91 -26.97 15.64
N VAL A 5 6.63 -25.89 15.43
CA VAL A 5 6.79 -24.84 16.43
C VAL A 5 6.09 -23.59 15.91
N GLU A 6 5.09 -23.15 16.65
CA GLU A 6 4.35 -21.94 16.30
C GLU A 6 4.85 -20.78 17.14
N VAL A 7 5.10 -19.65 16.48
CA VAL A 7 5.56 -18.43 17.14
C VAL A 7 4.66 -17.28 16.70
N SER A 8 4.07 -16.60 17.66
CA SER A 8 3.34 -15.37 17.40
C SER A 8 4.32 -14.19 17.41
N VAL A 9 4.44 -13.50 16.28
CA VAL A 9 5.38 -12.38 16.11
C VAL A 9 4.70 -11.02 16.18
N GLY A 10 3.39 -10.99 16.44
CA GLY A 10 2.60 -9.77 16.43
C GLY A 10 2.20 -9.37 15.01
N ASP A 11 1.60 -8.20 14.88
CA ASP A 11 1.11 -7.69 13.59
C ASP A 11 2.11 -6.68 13.02
N ALA A 12 2.79 -7.06 11.92
CA ALA A 12 3.71 -6.20 11.20
C ALA A 12 3.02 -5.40 10.09
N LEU A 13 1.74 -5.65 9.84
CA LEU A 13 1.00 -5.03 8.74
C LEU A 13 0.21 -3.82 9.20
N THR A 14 0.24 -2.78 8.39
CA THR A 14 -0.60 -1.59 8.57
C THR A 14 -1.87 -1.76 7.73
N LYS A 15 -3.03 -1.60 8.36
CA LYS A 15 -4.32 -1.61 7.66
C LYS A 15 -4.67 -0.19 7.25
N ILE A 16 -4.79 0.04 5.95
CA ILE A 16 -5.22 1.32 5.38
C ILE A 16 -6.69 1.19 4.97
N VAL A 17 -7.53 2.10 5.46
CA VAL A 17 -8.98 2.05 5.29
C VAL A 17 -9.45 3.32 4.59
N PHE A 18 -10.32 3.17 3.59
CA PHE A 18 -10.97 4.26 2.90
C PHE A 18 -12.44 4.30 3.28
N ARG A 19 -12.93 5.48 3.69
CA ARG A 19 -14.31 5.70 4.10
C ARG A 19 -14.99 6.69 3.17
N ASP A 20 -16.30 6.53 2.99
CA ASP A 20 -17.10 7.52 2.28
C ASP A 20 -17.45 8.69 3.23
N ASN A 21 -18.24 9.67 2.72
CA ASN A 21 -18.63 10.84 3.50
C ASN A 21 -19.56 10.51 4.68
N ASP A 22 -20.21 9.34 4.66
CA ASP A 22 -21.07 8.88 5.74
C ASP A 22 -20.28 8.08 6.80
N GLY A 23 -18.96 7.89 6.60
CA GLY A 23 -18.09 7.18 7.51
C GLY A 23 -18.06 5.66 7.29
N ASP A 24 -18.75 5.14 6.27
CA ASP A 24 -18.74 3.72 5.94
C ASP A 24 -17.45 3.32 5.26
N ILE A 25 -16.92 2.14 5.61
CA ILE A 25 -15.73 1.59 4.96
C ILE A 25 -16.10 1.10 3.57
N ILE A 26 -15.47 1.69 2.54
CA ILE A 26 -15.70 1.33 1.14
C ILE A 26 -14.57 0.49 0.54
N ALA A 27 -13.39 0.54 1.13
CA ALA A 27 -12.22 -0.20 0.66
C ALA A 27 -11.17 -0.27 1.77
N TRP A 28 -10.36 -1.32 1.76
CA TRP A 28 -9.22 -1.43 2.68
C TRP A 28 -8.20 -2.43 2.15
N PHE A 29 -6.96 -2.29 2.63
CA PHE A 29 -5.90 -3.25 2.38
C PHE A 29 -4.89 -3.23 3.52
N LYS A 30 -4.07 -4.28 3.61
CA LYS A 30 -2.96 -4.36 4.56
C LYS A 30 -1.64 -4.31 3.81
N ILE A 31 -0.67 -3.60 4.38
CA ILE A 31 0.64 -3.43 3.75
C ILE A 31 1.73 -3.44 4.82
N ASN A 32 2.86 -4.07 4.50
CA ASN A 32 4.07 -3.97 5.31
C ASN A 32 4.87 -2.75 4.86
N LEU A 33 4.70 -1.62 5.55
CA LEU A 33 5.37 -0.36 5.20
C LEU A 33 6.88 -0.44 5.38
N MET A 34 7.37 -1.31 6.25
CA MET A 34 8.80 -1.43 6.55
C MET A 34 9.48 -2.57 5.81
N ASP A 35 8.80 -3.18 4.83
CA ASP A 35 9.42 -4.16 3.94
C ASP A 35 10.49 -3.47 3.10
N ALA A 36 11.73 -3.98 3.17
CA ALA A 36 12.86 -3.43 2.41
C ALA A 36 12.63 -3.47 0.89
N ARG A 37 11.74 -4.34 0.41
CA ARG A 37 11.40 -4.49 -1.00
C ARG A 37 10.36 -3.45 -1.47
N LEU A 38 9.67 -2.78 -0.56
CA LEU A 38 8.57 -1.88 -0.89
C LEU A 38 8.98 -0.72 -1.80
N PRO A 39 10.08 0.01 -1.54
CA PRO A 39 10.50 1.10 -2.44
C PRO A 39 10.75 0.63 -3.88
N GLY A 40 11.39 -0.52 -4.06
CA GLY A 40 11.62 -1.12 -5.37
C GLY A 40 10.33 -1.48 -6.09
N LYS A 41 9.37 -2.09 -5.38
CA LYS A 41 8.05 -2.44 -5.92
C LYS A 41 7.24 -1.20 -6.30
N LEU A 42 7.30 -0.14 -5.50
CA LEU A 42 6.65 1.14 -5.84
C LEU A 42 7.27 1.77 -7.08
N GLY A 43 8.60 1.71 -7.23
CA GLY A 43 9.29 2.17 -8.42
C GLY A 43 8.88 1.39 -9.67
N GLU A 44 8.78 0.08 -9.58
CA GLU A 44 8.28 -0.79 -10.66
C GLU A 44 6.83 -0.42 -11.04
N PHE A 45 5.99 -0.15 -10.04
CA PHE A 45 4.60 0.26 -10.27
C PHE A 45 4.54 1.60 -11.03
N ALA A 46 5.34 2.58 -10.61
CA ALA A 46 5.41 3.88 -11.28
C ALA A 46 5.90 3.75 -12.73
N ALA A 47 6.90 2.92 -12.98
CA ALA A 47 7.39 2.63 -14.32
C ALA A 47 6.31 1.97 -15.18
N PHE A 48 5.58 1.01 -14.62
CA PHE A 48 4.45 0.36 -15.28
C PHE A 48 3.40 1.38 -15.74
N LEU A 49 3.03 2.33 -14.90
CA LEU A 49 2.04 3.36 -15.24
C LEU A 49 2.46 4.24 -16.41
N ARG A 50 3.77 4.45 -16.61
CA ARG A 50 4.29 5.33 -17.67
C ARG A 50 4.29 4.70 -19.05
N ILE A 51 4.43 3.36 -19.12
CA ILE A 51 4.68 2.67 -20.38
C ILE A 51 3.50 1.86 -20.89
N GLN A 52 2.34 1.92 -20.21
CA GLN A 52 1.19 1.13 -20.65
C GLN A 52 0.55 1.68 -21.91
N SER A 53 0.28 0.77 -22.84
CA SER A 53 -0.46 1.03 -24.07
C SER A 53 -1.43 -0.12 -24.28
N PHE A 54 -2.70 0.20 -24.48
CA PHE A 54 -3.76 -0.78 -24.66
C PHE A 54 -4.47 -0.51 -25.99
N GLU A 55 -5.00 -1.59 -26.59
CA GLU A 55 -5.73 -1.53 -27.85
C GLU A 55 -7.24 -1.75 -27.61
N GLY A 56 -8.05 -1.28 -28.56
CA GLY A 56 -9.50 -1.45 -28.51
C GLY A 56 -10.24 -0.14 -28.28
N SER A 57 -11.52 -0.23 -27.94
CA SER A 57 -12.35 0.92 -27.58
C SER A 57 -11.88 1.55 -26.25
N VAL A 58 -12.34 2.76 -25.95
CA VAL A 58 -12.01 3.43 -24.69
C VAL A 58 -12.42 2.58 -23.49
N VAL A 59 -13.62 1.97 -23.54
CA VAL A 59 -14.10 1.10 -22.46
C VAL A 59 -13.20 -0.13 -22.30
N GLU A 60 -12.83 -0.79 -23.40
CA GLU A 60 -11.94 -1.94 -23.36
C GLU A 60 -10.56 -1.59 -22.81
N GLN A 61 -10.01 -0.44 -23.20
CA GLN A 61 -8.74 0.06 -22.69
C GLN A 61 -8.82 0.32 -21.18
N MET A 62 -9.92 0.89 -20.69
CA MET A 62 -10.11 1.14 -19.25
C MET A 62 -10.19 -0.16 -18.46
N GLU A 63 -10.90 -1.17 -18.98
CA GLU A 63 -10.96 -2.49 -18.33
C GLU A 63 -9.60 -3.18 -18.30
N GLN A 64 -8.85 -3.12 -19.38
CA GLN A 64 -7.49 -3.67 -19.44
C GLN A 64 -6.59 -2.98 -18.45
N LEU A 65 -6.66 -1.66 -18.34
CA LEU A 65 -5.87 -0.89 -17.39
C LEU A 65 -6.25 -1.24 -15.95
N ASP A 66 -7.54 -1.31 -15.62
CA ASP A 66 -8.00 -1.68 -14.29
C ASP A 66 -7.48 -3.07 -13.89
N ASN A 67 -7.61 -4.06 -14.77
CA ASN A 67 -7.13 -5.41 -14.48
C ASN A 67 -5.61 -5.45 -14.30
N ALA A 68 -4.86 -4.75 -15.14
CA ALA A 68 -3.41 -4.66 -15.03
C ALA A 68 -2.97 -3.97 -13.73
N LEU A 69 -3.65 -2.90 -13.33
CA LEU A 69 -3.37 -2.19 -12.07
C LEU A 69 -3.66 -3.07 -10.87
N ILE A 70 -4.76 -3.83 -10.88
CA ILE A 70 -5.11 -4.76 -9.79
C ILE A 70 -4.04 -5.85 -9.66
N GLU A 71 -3.60 -6.44 -10.76
CA GLU A 71 -2.55 -7.47 -10.75
C GLU A 71 -1.23 -6.92 -10.19
N LYS A 72 -0.83 -5.74 -10.64
CA LYS A 72 0.39 -5.09 -10.14
C LYS A 72 0.28 -4.73 -8.66
N PHE A 73 -0.89 -4.32 -8.22
CA PHE A 73 -1.10 -3.98 -6.81
C PHE A 73 -1.10 -5.24 -5.94
N ASN A 74 -1.69 -6.35 -6.42
CA ASN A 74 -1.59 -7.64 -5.75
C ASN A 74 -0.13 -8.07 -5.58
N TYR A 75 0.70 -7.89 -6.61
CA TYR A 75 2.14 -8.16 -6.52
C TYR A 75 2.82 -7.27 -5.48
N LEU A 76 2.49 -5.98 -5.47
CA LEU A 76 3.05 -5.02 -4.52
C LEU A 76 2.73 -5.41 -3.07
N LEU A 77 1.50 -5.83 -2.80
CA LEU A 77 1.05 -6.21 -1.46
C LEU A 77 1.45 -7.64 -1.07
N GLY A 78 1.66 -8.51 -2.04
CA GLY A 78 1.94 -9.92 -1.80
C GLY A 78 0.70 -10.78 -1.53
N TYR A 79 -0.50 -10.25 -1.76
CA TYR A 79 -1.75 -11.00 -1.65
C TYR A 79 -2.83 -10.42 -2.57
N ASN A 80 -3.93 -11.17 -2.77
CA ASN A 80 -5.03 -10.72 -3.63
C ASN A 80 -5.93 -9.73 -2.87
N CYS A 81 -5.85 -8.44 -3.24
CA CYS A 81 -6.62 -7.37 -2.62
C CYS A 81 -7.90 -7.00 -3.39
N ARG A 82 -8.23 -7.70 -4.49
CA ARG A 82 -9.35 -7.34 -5.36
C ARG A 82 -10.67 -7.19 -4.59
N GLY A 83 -10.99 -8.13 -3.71
CA GLY A 83 -12.25 -8.13 -2.99
C GLY A 83 -12.38 -7.03 -1.94
N THR A 84 -11.28 -6.70 -1.25
CA THR A 84 -11.31 -5.74 -0.16
C THR A 84 -11.01 -4.31 -0.62
N LEU A 85 -10.14 -4.14 -1.60
CA LEU A 85 -9.72 -2.81 -2.07
C LEU A 85 -10.51 -2.36 -3.31
N PHE A 86 -10.74 -3.26 -4.26
CA PHE A 86 -11.34 -2.94 -5.55
C PHE A 86 -12.71 -3.60 -5.75
N GLY A 87 -13.39 -3.96 -4.66
CA GLY A 87 -14.72 -4.57 -4.71
C GLY A 87 -15.82 -3.59 -5.10
N ARG A 88 -15.70 -2.33 -4.68
CA ARG A 88 -16.67 -1.27 -4.98
C ARG A 88 -16.16 -0.23 -5.96
N LEU A 89 -14.85 0.04 -5.95
CA LEU A 89 -14.23 1.08 -6.75
C LEU A 89 -13.13 0.45 -7.60
N SER A 90 -13.14 0.72 -8.89
CA SER A 90 -12.03 0.34 -9.77
C SER A 90 -10.83 1.27 -9.54
N PRO A 91 -9.60 0.84 -9.87
CA PRO A 91 -8.41 1.71 -9.75
C PRO A 91 -8.51 3.02 -10.50
N THR A 92 -9.21 3.04 -11.64
CA THR A 92 -9.36 4.23 -12.49
C THR A 92 -10.60 5.07 -12.15
N THR A 93 -11.35 4.75 -11.08
CA THR A 93 -12.46 5.56 -10.62
C THR A 93 -11.98 6.97 -10.32
N VAL A 94 -12.64 7.99 -10.93
CA VAL A 94 -12.30 9.41 -10.75
C VAL A 94 -13.21 10.00 -9.68
N PHE A 95 -12.60 10.64 -8.69
CA PHE A 95 -13.31 11.33 -7.61
C PHE A 95 -13.62 12.77 -7.99
N SER A 96 -14.41 13.45 -7.14
CA SER A 96 -14.85 14.83 -7.39
C SER A 96 -13.70 15.84 -7.46
N ASP A 97 -12.54 15.54 -6.86
CA ASP A 97 -11.33 16.36 -6.94
C ASP A 97 -10.50 16.12 -8.21
N GLY A 98 -10.93 15.19 -9.06
CA GLY A 98 -10.25 14.86 -10.32
C GLY A 98 -9.21 13.74 -10.19
N ASP A 99 -8.90 13.27 -8.98
CA ASP A 99 -7.95 12.19 -8.79
C ASP A 99 -8.58 10.82 -9.02
N MET A 100 -7.81 9.90 -9.59
CA MET A 100 -8.19 8.50 -9.67
C MET A 100 -7.97 7.80 -8.31
N PHE A 101 -8.72 6.72 -8.07
CA PHE A 101 -8.58 5.95 -6.84
C PHE A 101 -7.15 5.43 -6.63
N ILE A 102 -6.52 4.92 -7.68
CA ILE A 102 -5.13 4.44 -7.59
C ILE A 102 -4.17 5.54 -7.13
N THR A 103 -4.39 6.78 -7.56
CA THR A 103 -3.58 7.94 -7.13
C THR A 103 -3.75 8.19 -5.63
N LYS A 104 -4.98 8.15 -5.13
CA LYS A 104 -5.26 8.29 -3.70
C LYS A 104 -4.60 7.18 -2.87
N ILE A 105 -4.64 5.95 -3.36
CA ILE A 105 -4.00 4.80 -2.70
C ILE A 105 -2.50 5.01 -2.60
N LEU A 106 -1.84 5.37 -3.69
CA LEU A 106 -0.39 5.57 -3.73
C LEU A 106 0.05 6.73 -2.84
N HIS A 107 -0.70 7.84 -2.83
CA HIS A 107 -0.43 8.97 -1.94
C HIS A 107 -0.55 8.54 -0.47
N ARG A 108 -1.56 7.76 -0.13
CA ARG A 108 -1.73 7.29 1.27
C ARG A 108 -0.60 6.35 1.69
N ILE A 109 -0.15 5.47 0.81
CA ILE A 109 1.01 4.61 1.09
C ILE A 109 2.25 5.47 1.34
N SER A 110 2.51 6.45 0.49
CA SER A 110 3.66 7.34 0.60
C SER A 110 3.64 8.14 1.92
N ASP A 111 2.50 8.70 2.28
CA ASP A 111 2.33 9.46 3.52
C ASP A 111 2.52 8.56 4.74
N SER A 112 1.92 7.37 4.73
CA SER A 112 2.04 6.40 5.81
C SER A 112 3.48 5.91 5.98
N TYR A 113 4.19 5.68 4.87
CA TYR A 113 5.60 5.31 4.88
C TYR A 113 6.45 6.41 5.53
N THR A 114 6.22 7.67 5.14
CA THR A 114 6.94 8.82 5.69
C THR A 114 6.70 8.96 7.20
N GLU A 115 5.45 8.83 7.63
CA GLU A 115 5.08 8.88 9.05
C GLU A 115 5.78 7.78 9.84
N GLU A 116 5.80 6.55 9.32
CA GLU A 116 6.41 5.39 9.97
C GLU A 116 7.94 5.54 10.06
N VAL A 117 8.59 6.00 9.00
CA VAL A 117 10.04 6.26 9.01
C VAL A 117 10.40 7.30 10.06
N LYS A 118 9.63 8.38 10.19
CA LYS A 118 9.85 9.41 11.21
C LYS A 118 9.67 8.85 12.62
N ALA A 119 8.64 8.03 12.84
CA ALA A 119 8.39 7.41 14.14
C ALA A 119 9.54 6.49 14.55
N ILE A 120 10.05 5.66 13.63
CA ILE A 120 11.19 4.76 13.88
C ILE A 120 12.45 5.57 14.15
N ALA A 121 12.72 6.61 13.39
CA ALA A 121 13.88 7.49 13.61
C ALA A 121 13.83 8.13 15.00
N ALA A 122 12.66 8.61 15.44
CA ALA A 122 12.47 9.17 16.76
C ALA A 122 12.72 8.14 17.88
N GLN A 123 12.21 6.92 17.71
CA GLN A 123 12.44 5.83 18.67
C GLN A 123 13.92 5.46 18.78
N ARG A 124 14.63 5.37 17.66
CA ARG A 124 16.07 5.10 17.62
C ARG A 124 16.86 6.20 18.28
N ALA A 125 16.55 7.46 18.01
CA ALA A 125 17.20 8.61 18.65
C ALA A 125 17.00 8.59 20.15
N ALA A 126 15.78 8.33 20.63
CA ALA A 126 15.48 8.22 22.05
C ALA A 126 16.25 7.08 22.72
N ALA A 127 16.37 5.92 22.05
CA ALA A 127 17.13 4.79 22.55
C ALA A 127 18.63 5.10 22.67
N VAL A 128 19.20 5.78 21.67
CA VAL A 128 20.60 6.21 21.68
C VAL A 128 20.84 7.21 22.82
N GLU A 129 19.94 8.16 23.00
CA GLU A 129 20.02 9.17 24.06
C GLU A 129 20.01 8.54 25.46
N LYS A 130 19.12 7.58 25.69
CA LYS A 130 19.07 6.81 26.95
C LYS A 130 20.36 6.04 27.19
N PHE A 131 20.88 5.39 26.16
CA PHE A 131 22.12 4.65 26.24
C PHE A 131 23.30 5.57 26.60
N THR A 132 23.42 6.71 25.92
CA THR A 132 24.46 7.69 26.16
C THR A 132 24.37 8.27 27.58
N ALA A 133 23.20 8.63 28.04
CA ALA A 133 22.97 9.16 29.40
C ALA A 133 23.38 8.16 30.48
N LYS A 134 23.17 6.87 30.25
CA LYS A 134 23.53 5.80 31.20
C LYS A 134 25.04 5.66 31.39
N TYR A 135 25.84 5.95 30.35
CA TYR A 135 27.28 5.72 30.35
C TYR A 135 28.12 7.02 30.39
N ASN A 136 27.46 8.16 30.46
CA ASN A 136 28.13 9.47 30.71
C ASN A 136 27.98 9.84 32.19
#